data_1776cbc8dfae84b2c305c2ef8e9451a5
#
_entry.id   1776cbc8dfae84b2c305c2ef8e9451a5
#
_cell.length_a   1.000
_cell.length_b   1.000
_cell.length_c   1.000
_cell.angle_alpha   90.00
_cell.angle_beta   90.00
_cell.angle_gamma   90.00
#
_symmetry.space_group_name_H-M   'P 1'
#
loop_
_entity.id
_entity.type
_entity.pdbx_description
1 polymer ?
#
loop_
_entity_poly.entity_id
_entity_poly.type
_entity_poly.pdbx_seq_one_letter_code
_entity_poly.pdbx_strand_id
1 'polypeptide(L)'
;DAGRITEDTRVRASAPCIEAALKAGAAVMVTSHLGRPTEGAFKPEDSLAPVARRLGELLGREVPLVADWVDGVAVKPGEVVLLENCRMNVGEGKDDEALSKKYAALCDVFVMDAFGTAHRAQASTHGVIRFAPVAAGGPLLMAELDALDLCDGIGEVRGIVAHEALHSRGETRQGIENQEQGVNG
;
A
#
# COMPACT_ATOMS: atom_id res chain seq x y z
N ASP A 1 0.08 18.94 8.89
CA ASP A 1 -0.71 19.41 10.06
C ASP A 1 -1.06 18.23 10.92
N ALA A 2 -0.48 18.17 12.12
CA ALA A 2 -0.51 17.12 13.14
C ALA A 2 -1.75 16.18 13.07
N GLY A 3 -1.58 15.02 12.41
CA GLY A 3 -2.56 13.93 12.50
C GLY A 3 -3.88 14.12 11.75
N ARG A 4 -3.96 15.05 10.78
CA ARG A 4 -5.16 15.27 9.97
C ARG A 4 -4.92 14.90 8.51
N ILE A 5 -5.77 14.03 7.97
CA ILE A 5 -5.77 13.71 6.54
C ILE A 5 -6.27 14.95 5.79
N THR A 6 -5.46 15.49 4.88
CA THR A 6 -5.81 16.64 4.03
C THR A 6 -6.47 16.22 2.73
N GLU A 7 -6.23 14.99 2.29
CA GLU A 7 -6.84 14.38 1.11
C GLU A 7 -7.04 12.89 1.35
N ASP A 8 -8.25 12.39 1.14
CA ASP A 8 -8.63 11.00 1.40
C ASP A 8 -8.96 10.19 0.13
N THR A 9 -8.70 10.75 -1.06
CA THR A 9 -9.05 10.15 -2.36
C THR A 9 -8.55 8.71 -2.48
N ARG A 10 -7.33 8.44 -2.04
CA ARG A 10 -6.75 7.07 -2.09
C ARG A 10 -7.41 6.13 -1.09
N VAL A 11 -7.67 6.61 0.14
CA VAL A 11 -8.38 5.83 1.16
C VAL A 11 -9.78 5.47 0.68
N ARG A 12 -10.47 6.41 0.00
CA ARG A 12 -11.77 6.14 -0.63
C ARG A 12 -11.67 5.12 -1.75
N ALA A 13 -10.63 5.24 -2.56
CA ALA A 13 -10.45 4.37 -3.72
C ALA A 13 -10.15 2.92 -3.34
N SER A 14 -9.49 2.64 -2.19
CA SER A 14 -9.25 1.29 -1.69
C SER A 14 -10.45 0.63 -1.03
N ALA A 15 -11.42 1.41 -0.54
CA ALA A 15 -12.57 0.88 0.18
C ALA A 15 -13.36 -0.20 -0.61
N PRO A 16 -13.64 -0.08 -1.92
CA PRO A 16 -14.36 -1.10 -2.68
C PRO A 16 -13.66 -2.46 -2.70
N CYS A 17 -12.32 -2.49 -2.81
CA CYS A 17 -11.55 -3.74 -2.76
C CYS A 17 -11.67 -4.42 -1.40
N ILE A 18 -11.51 -3.64 -0.33
CA ILE A 18 -11.65 -4.11 1.06
C ILE A 18 -13.06 -4.64 1.31
N GLU A 19 -14.09 -3.91 0.88
CA GLU A 19 -15.49 -4.34 1.01
C GLU A 19 -15.78 -5.64 0.26
N ALA A 20 -15.22 -5.81 -0.94
CA ALA A 20 -15.38 -7.04 -1.72
C ALA A 20 -14.77 -8.24 -0.99
N ALA A 21 -13.56 -8.10 -0.42
CA ALA A 21 -12.91 -9.13 0.37
C ALA A 21 -13.72 -9.48 1.64
N LEU A 22 -14.23 -8.46 2.35
CA LEU A 22 -15.07 -8.64 3.53
C LEU A 22 -16.40 -9.35 3.19
N LYS A 23 -17.05 -8.99 2.07
CA LYS A 23 -18.27 -9.65 1.57
C LYS A 23 -18.02 -11.11 1.22
N ALA A 24 -16.83 -11.45 0.75
CA ALA A 24 -16.39 -12.82 0.52
C ALA A 24 -16.07 -13.60 1.81
N GLY A 25 -16.16 -12.96 2.98
CA GLY A 25 -15.91 -13.57 4.28
C GLY A 25 -14.42 -13.64 4.64
N ALA A 26 -13.55 -12.90 3.96
CA ALA A 26 -12.12 -12.89 4.25
C ALA A 26 -11.82 -12.18 5.59
N ALA A 27 -10.73 -12.61 6.26
CA ALA A 27 -10.01 -11.82 7.24
C ALA A 27 -9.10 -10.85 6.49
N VAL A 28 -9.29 -9.54 6.66
CA VAL A 28 -8.63 -8.53 5.82
C VAL A 28 -7.56 -7.78 6.61
N MET A 29 -6.32 -7.84 6.13
CA MET A 29 -5.22 -7.03 6.62
C MET A 29 -4.86 -6.00 5.55
N VAL A 30 -4.97 -4.72 5.88
CA VAL A 30 -4.60 -3.63 4.98
C VAL A 30 -3.20 -3.16 5.35
N THR A 31 -2.26 -3.20 4.38
CA THR A 31 -0.93 -2.62 4.55
C THR A 31 -0.82 -1.32 3.75
N SER A 32 -0.13 -0.34 4.30
CA SER A 32 0.08 0.96 3.66
C SER A 32 1.32 1.66 4.21
N HIS A 33 1.64 2.83 3.65
CA HIS A 33 2.75 3.64 4.13
C HIS A 33 2.43 5.14 4.12
N LEU A 34 3.11 5.87 5.00
CA LEU A 34 3.07 7.33 5.07
C LEU A 34 4.49 7.87 5.16
N GLY A 35 4.80 8.90 4.38
CA GLY A 35 6.08 9.59 4.46
C GLY A 35 7.30 8.72 4.11
N ARG A 36 8.43 9.12 4.69
CA ARG A 36 9.72 8.40 4.58
C ARG A 36 10.33 8.23 5.96
N PRO A 37 9.74 7.40 6.84
CA PRO A 37 10.26 7.17 8.17
C PRO A 37 11.65 6.52 8.12
N THR A 38 12.39 6.64 9.21
CA THR A 38 13.61 5.85 9.41
C THR A 38 13.22 4.43 9.78
N GLU A 39 13.70 3.43 9.05
CA GLU A 39 13.48 2.02 9.36
C GLU A 39 13.94 1.69 10.81
N GLY A 40 13.12 0.93 11.53
CA GLY A 40 13.36 0.56 12.93
C GLY A 40 13.04 1.65 13.95
N ALA A 41 12.59 2.84 13.52
CA ALA A 41 12.26 3.94 14.42
C ALA A 41 10.78 4.32 14.28
N PHE A 42 10.00 4.10 15.35
CA PHE A 42 8.63 4.59 15.42
C PHE A 42 8.60 6.07 15.79
N LYS A 43 7.83 6.86 15.01
CA LYS A 43 7.48 8.23 15.34
C LYS A 43 5.98 8.42 15.17
N PRO A 44 5.29 9.09 16.12
CA PRO A 44 3.85 9.29 16.05
C PRO A 44 3.37 10.02 14.77
N GLU A 45 4.19 10.92 14.23
CA GLU A 45 3.90 11.65 12.99
C GLU A 45 3.87 10.77 11.73
N ASP A 46 4.53 9.61 11.77
CA ASP A 46 4.58 8.64 10.69
C ASP A 46 3.50 7.54 10.84
N SER A 47 2.69 7.59 11.91
CA SER A 47 1.66 6.59 12.20
C SER A 47 0.46 6.69 11.24
N LEU A 48 -0.07 5.53 10.87
CA LEU A 48 -1.30 5.39 10.08
C LEU A 48 -2.59 5.50 10.93
N ALA A 49 -2.53 5.87 12.21
CA ALA A 49 -3.71 6.02 13.06
C ALA A 49 -4.80 6.95 12.48
N PRO A 50 -4.47 8.09 11.84
CA PRO A 50 -5.49 8.90 11.16
C PRO A 50 -6.15 8.18 9.99
N VAL A 51 -5.38 7.34 9.27
CA VAL A 51 -5.87 6.54 8.13
C VAL A 51 -6.82 5.45 8.62
N ALA A 52 -6.48 4.74 9.70
CA ALA A 52 -7.34 3.72 10.30
C ALA A 52 -8.72 4.31 10.65
N ARG A 53 -8.75 5.48 11.30
CA ARG A 53 -10.00 6.19 11.60
C ARG A 53 -10.80 6.52 10.33
N ARG A 54 -10.13 7.09 9.33
CA ARG A 54 -10.80 7.47 8.08
C ARG A 54 -11.34 6.27 7.32
N LEU A 55 -10.56 5.20 7.26
CA LEU A 55 -11.00 3.94 6.64
C LEU A 55 -12.22 3.38 7.40
N GLY A 56 -12.21 3.41 8.72
CA GLY A 56 -13.34 3.00 9.55
C GLY A 56 -14.61 3.80 9.27
N GLU A 57 -14.51 5.13 9.11
CA GLU A 57 -15.64 5.99 8.71
C GLU A 57 -16.21 5.59 7.34
N LEU A 58 -15.34 5.29 6.36
CA LEU A 58 -15.74 4.91 5.01
C LEU A 58 -16.41 3.54 4.97
N LEU A 59 -15.91 2.57 5.73
CA LEU A 59 -16.43 1.21 5.80
C LEU A 59 -17.61 1.06 6.78
N GLY A 60 -17.95 2.10 7.56
CA GLY A 60 -19.00 2.06 8.59
C GLY A 60 -18.74 1.06 9.70
N ARG A 61 -17.46 0.79 10.02
CA ARG A 61 -17.01 -0.15 11.07
C ARG A 61 -15.70 0.27 11.68
N GLU A 62 -15.36 -0.30 12.84
CA GLU A 62 -14.05 -0.12 13.43
C GLU A 62 -12.97 -0.78 12.57
N VAL A 63 -11.83 -0.08 12.37
CA VAL A 63 -10.63 -0.59 11.73
C VAL A 63 -9.47 -0.40 12.72
N PRO A 64 -9.15 -1.42 13.54
CA PRO A 64 -8.05 -1.36 14.48
C PRO A 64 -6.71 -1.19 13.74
N LEU A 65 -5.81 -0.37 14.32
CA LEU A 65 -4.43 -0.25 13.89
C LEU A 65 -3.57 -1.25 14.67
N VAL A 66 -2.83 -2.10 13.96
CA VAL A 66 -1.93 -3.11 14.57
C VAL A 66 -0.50 -2.64 14.42
N ALA A 67 0.18 -2.34 15.53
CA ALA A 67 1.55 -1.80 15.54
C ALA A 67 2.60 -2.89 15.24
N ASP A 68 2.60 -3.97 16.01
CA ASP A 68 3.58 -5.06 15.92
C ASP A 68 3.00 -6.23 15.12
N TRP A 69 3.03 -6.15 13.81
CA TRP A 69 2.31 -7.06 12.93
C TRP A 69 3.19 -8.03 12.12
N VAL A 70 4.49 -7.76 12.03
CA VAL A 70 5.41 -8.51 11.14
C VAL A 70 5.51 -10.00 11.49
N ASP A 71 5.35 -10.35 12.77
CA ASP A 71 5.48 -11.71 13.28
C ASP A 71 4.11 -12.39 13.54
N GLY A 72 3.01 -11.76 13.14
CA GLY A 72 1.67 -12.31 13.23
C GLY A 72 0.58 -11.26 13.48
N VAL A 73 -0.61 -11.52 12.99
CA VAL A 73 -1.78 -10.65 13.16
C VAL A 73 -2.99 -11.49 13.57
N ALA A 74 -3.68 -11.07 14.62
CA ALA A 74 -4.95 -11.68 15.01
C ALA A 74 -6.10 -10.94 14.33
N VAL A 75 -6.68 -11.54 13.28
CA VAL A 75 -7.84 -11.04 12.56
C VAL A 75 -8.74 -12.21 12.17
N LYS A 76 -10.05 -12.08 12.32
CA LYS A 76 -11.02 -13.14 12.01
C LYS A 76 -11.71 -12.91 10.67
N PRO A 77 -12.27 -13.97 10.05
CA PRO A 77 -13.13 -13.83 8.88
C PRO A 77 -14.22 -12.76 9.09
N GLY A 78 -14.35 -11.85 8.14
CA GLY A 78 -15.25 -10.70 8.19
C GLY A 78 -14.76 -9.50 8.99
N GLU A 79 -13.57 -9.57 9.60
CA GLU A 79 -12.91 -8.43 10.25
C GLU A 79 -11.87 -7.80 9.32
N VAL A 80 -11.56 -6.52 9.59
CA VAL A 80 -10.52 -5.77 8.90
C VAL A 80 -9.64 -5.05 9.91
N VAL A 81 -8.32 -5.07 9.69
CA VAL A 81 -7.33 -4.30 10.45
C VAL A 81 -6.43 -3.53 9.50
N LEU A 82 -5.93 -2.37 9.96
CA LEU A 82 -4.85 -1.65 9.28
C LEU A 82 -3.53 -1.98 9.98
N LEU A 83 -2.53 -2.38 9.22
CA LEU A 83 -1.18 -2.62 9.73
C LEU A 83 -0.42 -1.30 9.79
N GLU A 84 0.34 -1.07 10.86
CA GLU A 84 1.13 0.14 11.00
C GLU A 84 2.15 0.25 9.86
N ASN A 85 2.49 1.48 9.53
CA ASN A 85 3.33 1.92 8.42
C ASN A 85 4.46 0.93 8.07
N CYS A 86 4.32 0.21 6.95
CA CYS A 86 5.27 -0.83 6.54
C CYS A 86 6.69 -0.28 6.35
N ARG A 87 6.84 1.01 6.02
CA ARG A 87 8.15 1.66 5.86
C ARG A 87 8.93 1.83 7.16
N MET A 88 8.33 1.59 8.31
CA MET A 88 9.07 1.54 9.59
C MET A 88 9.80 0.22 9.79
N ASN A 89 9.48 -0.83 9.04
CA ASN A 89 10.11 -2.14 9.19
C ASN A 89 11.50 -2.16 8.55
N VAL A 90 12.47 -2.68 9.31
CA VAL A 90 13.85 -2.81 8.84
C VAL A 90 13.92 -3.77 7.66
N GLY A 91 14.47 -3.33 6.54
CA GLY A 91 14.58 -4.09 5.30
C GLY A 91 13.49 -3.78 4.27
N GLU A 92 12.50 -2.97 4.61
CA GLU A 92 11.42 -2.61 3.68
C GLU A 92 11.94 -1.99 2.38
N GLY A 93 12.74 -0.93 2.51
CA GLY A 93 13.27 -0.19 1.35
C GLY A 93 14.30 -0.95 0.53
N LYS A 94 14.88 -2.03 1.07
CA LYS A 94 15.90 -2.86 0.41
C LYS A 94 15.33 -4.13 -0.22
N ASP A 95 14.00 -4.31 -0.18
CA ASP A 95 13.35 -5.55 -0.64
C ASP A 95 13.91 -6.80 0.06
N ASP A 96 14.13 -6.70 1.38
CA ASP A 96 14.75 -7.77 2.16
C ASP A 96 13.95 -9.06 2.08
N GLU A 97 14.62 -10.14 1.74
CA GLU A 97 13.97 -11.44 1.52
C GLU A 97 13.35 -12.02 2.78
N ALA A 98 14.00 -11.87 3.94
CA ALA A 98 13.48 -12.40 5.19
C ALA A 98 12.22 -11.65 5.61
N LEU A 99 12.20 -10.32 5.47
CA LEU A 99 11.03 -9.50 5.72
C LEU A 99 9.89 -9.83 4.73
N SER A 100 10.21 -9.98 3.46
CA SER A 100 9.22 -10.33 2.41
C SER A 100 8.55 -11.68 2.68
N LYS A 101 9.31 -12.68 3.13
CA LYS A 101 8.78 -13.99 3.55
C LYS A 101 7.87 -13.87 4.76
N LYS A 102 8.19 -13.02 5.73
CA LYS A 102 7.32 -12.74 6.89
C LYS A 102 6.00 -12.13 6.44
N TYR A 103 6.02 -11.15 5.56
CA TYR A 103 4.80 -10.54 5.00
C TYR A 103 3.94 -11.58 4.26
N ALA A 104 4.55 -12.39 3.42
CA ALA A 104 3.86 -13.45 2.69
C ALA A 104 3.24 -14.50 3.60
N ALA A 105 3.87 -14.80 4.73
CA ALA A 105 3.36 -15.76 5.70
C ALA A 105 2.12 -15.28 6.47
N LEU A 106 1.78 -13.99 6.41
CA LEU A 106 0.60 -13.43 7.07
C LEU A 106 -0.70 -13.72 6.31
N CYS A 107 -0.66 -14.05 5.01
CA CYS A 107 -1.84 -14.12 4.17
C CYS A 107 -1.84 -15.33 3.24
N ASP A 108 -3.03 -15.81 2.89
CA ASP A 108 -3.23 -16.82 1.84
C ASP A 108 -3.24 -16.16 0.45
N VAL A 109 -3.76 -14.94 0.37
CA VAL A 109 -3.83 -14.14 -0.85
C VAL A 109 -3.30 -12.75 -0.56
N PHE A 110 -2.27 -12.35 -1.28
CA PHE A 110 -1.76 -10.99 -1.27
C PHE A 110 -2.37 -10.22 -2.45
N VAL A 111 -3.01 -9.04 -2.21
CA VAL A 111 -3.68 -8.23 -3.26
C VAL A 111 -2.93 -6.89 -3.44
N MET A 112 -2.28 -6.59 -4.58
CA MET A 112 -1.61 -5.30 -4.90
C MET A 112 -2.59 -4.31 -5.52
N ASP A 113 -2.90 -3.20 -4.85
CA ASP A 113 -3.84 -2.19 -5.35
C ASP A 113 -3.26 -0.77 -5.33
N ALA A 114 -1.93 -0.67 -5.44
CA ALA A 114 -1.21 0.60 -5.38
C ALA A 114 -0.33 0.83 -6.61
N PHE A 115 -0.91 1.33 -7.69
CA PHE A 115 -0.18 1.65 -8.92
C PHE A 115 1.03 2.57 -8.67
N GLY A 116 0.85 3.61 -7.85
CA GLY A 116 1.91 4.59 -7.55
C GLY A 116 3.18 4.03 -6.89
N THR A 117 3.18 2.78 -6.45
CA THR A 117 4.35 2.09 -5.88
C THR A 117 4.73 0.82 -6.65
N ALA A 118 3.99 0.43 -7.68
CA ALA A 118 4.24 -0.78 -8.46
C ALA A 118 5.64 -0.81 -9.11
N HIS A 119 6.22 0.36 -9.37
CA HIS A 119 7.58 0.51 -9.92
C HIS A 119 8.70 0.36 -8.87
N ARG A 120 8.39 0.17 -7.58
CA ARG A 120 9.38 0.11 -6.50
C ARG A 120 9.62 -1.33 -6.07
N ALA A 121 10.88 -1.76 -6.08
CA ALA A 121 11.30 -3.01 -5.46
C ALA A 121 11.45 -2.80 -3.94
N GLN A 122 10.37 -3.06 -3.20
CA GLN A 122 10.29 -2.99 -1.74
C GLN A 122 9.68 -4.28 -1.19
N ALA A 123 9.93 -4.63 0.07
CA ALA A 123 9.45 -5.87 0.66
C ALA A 123 7.91 -5.98 0.61
N SER A 124 7.19 -4.88 0.85
CA SER A 124 5.73 -4.80 0.84
C SER A 124 5.09 -4.73 -0.55
N THR A 125 5.86 -4.51 -1.62
CA THR A 125 5.35 -4.40 -3.00
C THR A 125 5.86 -5.51 -3.90
N HIS A 126 7.17 -5.66 -4.04
CA HIS A 126 7.81 -6.63 -4.91
C HIS A 126 8.12 -7.95 -4.18
N GLY A 127 8.77 -7.85 -3.02
CA GLY A 127 9.26 -9.01 -2.30
C GLY A 127 8.15 -9.96 -1.86
N VAL A 128 7.09 -9.43 -1.25
CA VAL A 128 5.94 -10.22 -0.79
C VAL A 128 5.28 -11.01 -1.93
N ILE A 129 5.18 -10.43 -3.13
CA ILE A 129 4.60 -11.09 -4.32
C ILE A 129 5.35 -12.38 -4.67
N ARG A 130 6.67 -12.39 -4.49
CA ARG A 130 7.52 -13.55 -4.82
C ARG A 130 7.29 -14.75 -3.90
N PHE A 131 6.79 -14.52 -2.70
CA PHE A 131 6.66 -15.54 -1.65
C PHE A 131 5.21 -15.79 -1.21
N ALA A 132 4.26 -14.92 -1.54
CA ALA A 132 2.86 -15.12 -1.23
C ALA A 132 2.32 -16.38 -1.91
N PRO A 133 1.47 -17.18 -1.24
CA PRO A 133 0.86 -18.39 -1.84
C PRO A 133 0.05 -18.05 -3.11
N VAL A 134 -0.68 -16.94 -3.06
CA VAL A 134 -1.38 -16.36 -4.21
C VAL A 134 -1.11 -14.86 -4.21
N ALA A 135 -0.72 -14.32 -5.35
CA ALA A 135 -0.58 -12.89 -5.56
C ALA A 135 -1.54 -12.42 -6.66
N ALA A 136 -2.21 -11.31 -6.40
CA ALA A 136 -3.25 -10.82 -7.27
C ALA A 136 -3.21 -9.26 -7.40
N GLY A 137 -3.60 -8.46 -8.53
CA GLY A 137 -3.78 -6.98 -8.69
C GLY A 137 -5.17 -6.56 -8.23
N GLY A 138 -5.32 -5.50 -7.49
CA GLY A 138 -6.61 -4.97 -7.10
C GLY A 138 -7.27 -4.14 -8.21
N PRO A 139 -8.53 -3.78 -8.03
CA PRO A 139 -9.30 -3.05 -9.03
C PRO A 139 -8.68 -1.70 -9.41
N LEU A 140 -7.99 -1.02 -8.48
CA LEU A 140 -7.28 0.23 -8.79
C LEU A 140 -6.09 0.00 -9.71
N LEU A 141 -5.26 -1.00 -9.39
CA LEU A 141 -4.11 -1.35 -10.22
C LEU A 141 -4.57 -1.78 -11.62
N MET A 142 -5.63 -2.60 -11.69
CA MET A 142 -6.17 -3.06 -12.97
C MET A 142 -6.74 -1.92 -13.80
N ALA A 143 -7.49 -0.99 -13.20
CA ALA A 143 -8.01 0.18 -13.91
C ALA A 143 -6.92 1.09 -14.47
N GLU A 144 -5.82 1.27 -13.76
CA GLU A 144 -4.66 2.04 -14.24
C GLU A 144 -3.93 1.31 -15.38
N LEU A 145 -3.79 -0.02 -15.29
CA LEU A 145 -3.21 -0.84 -16.35
C LEU A 145 -4.09 -0.83 -17.60
N ASP A 146 -5.41 -1.00 -17.45
CA ASP A 146 -6.37 -0.93 -18.56
C ASP A 146 -6.31 0.45 -19.26
N ALA A 147 -6.17 1.53 -18.48
CA ALA A 147 -6.01 2.88 -19.03
C ALA A 147 -4.70 3.03 -19.83
N LEU A 148 -3.61 2.38 -19.42
CA LEU A 148 -2.35 2.34 -20.16
C LEU A 148 -2.43 1.46 -21.39
N ASP A 149 -3.08 0.29 -21.33
CA ASP A 149 -3.29 -0.61 -22.46
C ASP A 149 -4.12 0.04 -23.59
N LEU A 150 -5.08 0.91 -23.24
CA LEU A 150 -5.81 1.73 -24.21
C LEU A 150 -4.89 2.71 -24.98
N CYS A 151 -3.75 3.08 -24.38
CA CYS A 151 -2.77 3.94 -25.04
C CYS A 151 -1.77 3.17 -25.91
N ASP A 152 -1.41 1.92 -25.54
CA ASP A 152 -0.28 1.17 -26.13
C ASP A 152 -0.66 -0.13 -26.86
N GLY A 153 -1.90 -0.61 -26.75
CA GLY A 153 -2.38 -1.81 -27.47
C GLY A 153 -1.72 -3.13 -27.04
N ILE A 154 -1.32 -3.24 -25.77
CA ILE A 154 -0.65 -4.42 -25.21
C ILE A 154 -1.68 -5.33 -24.52
N GLY A 155 -1.64 -6.61 -24.84
CA GLY A 155 -2.62 -7.61 -24.45
C GLY A 155 -2.64 -8.01 -22.95
N GLU A 156 -3.66 -8.75 -22.64
CA GLU A 156 -4.20 -9.22 -21.36
C GLU A 156 -3.16 -9.59 -20.28
N VAL A 157 -3.07 -8.81 -19.19
CA VAL A 157 -2.32 -9.15 -17.97
C VAL A 157 -3.30 -9.55 -16.86
N ARG A 158 -3.18 -10.79 -16.37
CA ARG A 158 -3.99 -11.30 -15.26
C ARG A 158 -3.12 -11.49 -14.02
N GLY A 159 -3.46 -10.80 -12.95
CA GLY A 159 -2.83 -11.05 -11.65
C GLY A 159 -3.08 -9.91 -10.67
N ILE A 160 -3.45 -10.17 -9.43
CA ILE A 160 -3.99 -9.16 -8.50
C ILE A 160 -3.33 -9.12 -7.12
N VAL A 161 -2.97 -7.94 -6.54
CA VAL A 161 -2.43 -7.74 -5.17
C VAL A 161 -2.78 -6.36 -4.61
N ALA A 162 -3.32 -6.19 -3.40
CA ALA A 162 -3.64 -4.87 -2.84
C ALA A 162 -2.56 -4.32 -1.89
N HIS A 163 -1.82 -3.33 -2.35
CA HIS A 163 -1.02 -2.45 -1.52
C HIS A 163 -1.32 -0.99 -1.88
N GLU A 164 -1.72 -0.18 -0.92
CA GLU A 164 -2.03 1.22 -1.14
C GLU A 164 -0.93 2.15 -0.64
N ALA A 165 -0.57 3.15 -1.45
CA ALA A 165 0.39 4.19 -1.09
C ALA A 165 -0.33 5.48 -0.71
N LEU A 166 -0.25 5.87 0.55
CA LEU A 166 -0.73 7.14 1.05
C LEU A 166 0.41 8.17 1.02
N HIS A 167 0.30 9.20 0.17
CA HIS A 167 1.26 10.30 0.16
C HIS A 167 0.73 11.49 0.96
N SER A 168 1.51 11.96 1.95
CA SER A 168 1.33 13.31 2.47
C SER A 168 1.92 14.30 1.47
N ARG A 169 1.14 15.31 1.07
CA ARG A 169 1.64 16.42 0.24
C ARG A 169 2.74 17.18 0.99
N GLY A 170 3.90 17.29 0.38
CA GLY A 170 5.05 18.06 0.86
C GLY A 170 6.15 18.26 -0.16
N GLU A 171 5.99 17.84 -1.41
CA GLU A 171 6.97 18.16 -2.45
C GLU A 171 6.32 19.02 -3.55
N THR A 172 6.54 20.32 -3.43
CA THR A 172 6.31 21.34 -4.47
C THR A 172 7.04 20.91 -5.77
N ARG A 173 6.35 21.09 -6.89
CA ARG A 173 6.91 21.11 -8.26
C ARG A 173 8.02 22.15 -8.38
N GLN A 174 9.23 21.82 -7.98
CA GLN A 174 10.42 22.67 -8.16
C GLN A 174 11.66 21.81 -8.45
N GLY A 175 11.63 20.99 -9.48
CA GLY A 175 12.76 20.13 -9.83
C GLY A 175 12.89 19.69 -11.29
N ILE A 176 12.05 20.21 -12.19
CA ILE A 176 12.06 19.77 -13.60
C ILE A 176 12.47 20.87 -14.58
N GLU A 177 12.75 22.11 -14.14
CA GLU A 177 13.11 23.19 -15.07
C GLU A 177 14.60 23.50 -15.23
N ASN A 178 15.54 22.72 -14.70
CA ASN A 178 16.97 23.02 -14.77
C ASN A 178 17.86 21.96 -15.45
N GLN A 179 17.36 21.20 -16.44
CA GLN A 179 18.23 20.33 -17.25
C GLN A 179 18.14 20.52 -18.78
N GLU A 180 17.55 21.59 -19.26
CA GLU A 180 17.54 21.89 -20.72
C GLU A 180 18.34 23.14 -21.16
N GLN A 181 19.29 23.61 -20.37
CA GLN A 181 20.22 24.65 -20.84
C GLN A 181 21.65 24.25 -20.53
N GLY A 182 22.25 23.44 -21.40
CA GLY A 182 23.66 23.06 -21.23
C GLY A 182 24.28 22.24 -22.36
N VAL A 183 23.78 22.34 -23.59
CA VAL A 183 24.51 21.83 -24.77
C VAL A 183 24.31 22.82 -25.91
N ASN A 184 25.15 23.86 -25.94
CA ASN A 184 25.61 24.54 -27.13
C ASN A 184 26.63 25.61 -26.70
N GLY A 185 27.93 25.31 -26.96
CA GLY A 185 29.07 26.16 -26.72
C GLY A 185 30.36 25.37 -26.92
#